data_2e6fe30ef4a54d4db501f23928df9706
#
_entry.id   2e6fe30ef4a54d4db501f23928df9706
#
_cell.length_a   1.000
_cell.length_b   1.000
_cell.length_c   1.000
_cell.angle_alpha   90.00
_cell.angle_beta   90.00
_cell.angle_gamma   90.00
#
_symmetry.space_group_name_H-M   'P 1'
#
loop_
_entity.id
_entity.type
_entity.pdbx_description
1 polymer ?
#
loop_
_entity_poly.entity_id
_entity_poly.type
_entity_poly.pdbx_seq_one_letter_code
_entity_poly.pdbx_strand_id
1 'polypeptide(L)'
;RSVSNMLAKLHQHTQFLENMPRTLRHEINNPLNTLSTSLQNLEQEKPELVGNKYLDAARRGVLRIGAIVQNLADAANLEESLGAEDLEVLDLEQLLENYVRNCATVHPRCSFVFRGAAQPVLARVADYRIEQLLDKMIDNAVDFHTPGTPIRVLLDLKRDTLEITVANQGPVFPEEIRESLFDSMVTQRSGTRDNRLHFGLGLYVVRVIAERHGGTVRAANLMDGSGVAVT
;
A
#
# COMPACT_ATOMS: atom_id res chain seq x y z
N ARG A 1 -11.92 -8.12 -30.01
CA ARG A 1 -10.44 -8.34 -30.04
C ARG A 1 -9.71 -7.61 -28.89
N SER A 2 -10.17 -6.43 -28.43
CA SER A 2 -9.55 -5.66 -27.33
C SER A 2 -9.74 -6.33 -25.96
N VAL A 3 -10.95 -6.77 -25.63
CA VAL A 3 -11.28 -7.39 -24.32
C VAL A 3 -10.60 -8.75 -24.15
N SER A 4 -10.53 -9.55 -25.19
CA SER A 4 -9.87 -10.86 -25.15
C SER A 4 -8.35 -10.74 -24.96
N ASN A 5 -7.72 -9.73 -25.56
CA ASN A 5 -6.29 -9.44 -25.34
C ASN A 5 -6.01 -8.86 -23.95
N MET A 6 -6.95 -8.12 -23.38
CA MET A 6 -6.85 -7.57 -22.04
C MET A 6 -7.00 -8.68 -20.99
N LEU A 7 -7.97 -9.58 -21.18
CA LEU A 7 -8.14 -10.78 -20.35
C LEU A 7 -6.92 -11.72 -20.43
N ALA A 8 -6.36 -11.93 -21.64
CA ALA A 8 -5.16 -12.74 -21.80
C ALA A 8 -3.93 -12.12 -21.12
N LYS A 9 -3.76 -10.80 -21.19
CA LYS A 9 -2.69 -10.09 -20.46
C LYS A 9 -2.90 -10.13 -18.95
N LEU A 10 -4.12 -9.94 -18.46
CA LEU A 10 -4.46 -10.10 -17.04
C LEU A 10 -4.14 -11.53 -16.58
N HIS A 11 -4.60 -12.53 -17.30
CA HIS A 11 -4.32 -13.93 -16.98
C HIS A 11 -2.83 -14.27 -16.98
N GLN A 12 -2.07 -13.73 -17.92
CA GLN A 12 -0.63 -13.92 -18.00
C GLN A 12 0.13 -13.22 -16.87
N HIS A 13 -0.34 -12.04 -16.42
CA HIS A 13 0.22 -11.35 -15.25
C HIS A 13 -0.13 -12.05 -13.94
N THR A 14 -1.36 -12.55 -13.80
CA THR A 14 -1.79 -13.31 -12.63
C THR A 14 -1.00 -14.62 -12.53
N GLN A 15 -0.85 -15.38 -13.61
CA GLN A 15 -0.04 -16.60 -13.64
C GLN A 15 1.45 -16.36 -13.32
N PHE A 16 2.01 -15.21 -13.70
CA PHE A 16 3.39 -14.86 -13.34
C PHE A 16 3.54 -14.62 -11.83
N LEU A 17 2.55 -13.98 -11.21
CA LEU A 17 2.51 -13.75 -9.76
C LEU A 17 2.25 -15.06 -8.99
N GLU A 18 1.31 -15.90 -9.46
CA GLU A 18 0.98 -17.21 -8.90
C GLU A 18 2.16 -18.19 -8.92
N ASN A 19 3.04 -18.09 -9.94
CA ASN A 19 4.18 -18.98 -10.12
C ASN A 19 5.50 -18.43 -9.55
N MET A 20 5.46 -17.32 -8.78
CA MET A 20 6.67 -16.84 -8.12
C MET A 20 6.97 -17.73 -6.89
N PRO A 21 7.87 -18.74 -7.00
CA PRO A 21 8.08 -19.69 -5.91
C PRO A 21 8.57 -18.95 -4.66
N ARG A 22 8.15 -19.41 -3.48
CA ARG A 22 8.74 -18.95 -2.19
C ARG A 22 10.27 -18.96 -2.24
N THR A 23 10.84 -19.89 -2.99
CA THR A 23 12.27 -20.02 -3.27
C THR A 23 12.85 -18.76 -3.93
N LEU A 24 12.19 -18.22 -4.95
CA LEU A 24 12.67 -17.01 -5.65
C LEU A 24 12.74 -15.79 -4.74
N ARG A 25 11.75 -15.63 -3.85
CA ARG A 25 11.74 -14.56 -2.84
C ARG A 25 12.93 -14.71 -1.88
N HIS A 26 13.20 -15.93 -1.39
CA HIS A 26 14.36 -16.19 -0.53
C HIS A 26 15.67 -15.98 -1.28
N GLU A 27 15.74 -16.39 -2.52
CA GLU A 27 16.94 -16.23 -3.37
C GLU A 27 17.23 -14.76 -3.72
N ILE A 28 16.21 -13.90 -3.80
CA ILE A 28 16.40 -12.46 -4.04
C ILE A 28 16.68 -11.72 -2.72
N ASN A 29 15.98 -12.07 -1.64
CA ASN A 29 16.19 -11.41 -0.34
C ASN A 29 17.60 -11.69 0.24
N ASN A 30 18.16 -12.87 0.01
CA ASN A 30 19.51 -13.20 0.48
C ASN A 30 20.59 -12.23 -0.07
N PRO A 31 20.75 -12.02 -1.38
CA PRO A 31 21.70 -11.05 -1.90
C PRO A 31 21.37 -9.60 -1.51
N LEU A 32 20.09 -9.24 -1.38
CA LEU A 32 19.69 -7.90 -0.91
C LEU A 32 20.12 -7.65 0.53
N ASN A 33 19.94 -8.64 1.42
CA ASN A 33 20.41 -8.56 2.81
C ASN A 33 21.92 -8.46 2.87
N THR A 34 22.64 -9.26 2.05
CA THR A 34 24.09 -9.20 1.94
C THR A 34 24.57 -7.82 1.51
N LEU A 35 23.94 -7.22 0.48
CA LEU A 35 24.28 -5.88 0.01
C LEU A 35 23.96 -4.82 1.09
N SER A 36 22.82 -4.92 1.76
CA SER A 36 22.43 -3.99 2.82
C SER A 36 23.44 -4.02 3.98
N THR A 37 23.79 -5.23 4.44
CA THR A 37 24.78 -5.42 5.52
C THR A 37 26.18 -4.95 5.10
N SER A 38 26.59 -5.22 3.85
CA SER A 38 27.88 -4.76 3.34
C SER A 38 27.98 -3.24 3.27
N LEU A 39 26.91 -2.56 2.87
CA LEU A 39 26.85 -1.09 2.86
C LEU A 39 26.90 -0.52 4.29
N GLN A 40 26.22 -1.14 5.26
CA GLN A 40 26.29 -0.74 6.67
C GLN A 40 27.67 -0.92 7.26
N ASN A 41 28.29 -2.08 7.01
CA ASN A 41 29.67 -2.38 7.48
C ASN A 41 30.66 -1.38 6.88
N LEU A 42 30.51 -1.05 5.59
CA LEU A 42 31.37 -0.08 4.91
C LEU A 42 31.27 1.32 5.54
N GLU A 43 30.08 1.75 5.92
CA GLU A 43 29.88 3.04 6.63
C GLU A 43 30.47 3.01 8.04
N GLN A 44 30.45 1.85 8.73
CA GLN A 44 31.07 1.68 10.05
C GLN A 44 32.59 1.66 9.99
N GLU A 45 33.17 0.95 8.99
CA GLU A 45 34.62 0.86 8.81
C GLU A 45 35.23 2.15 8.24
N LYS A 46 34.45 2.92 7.50
CA LYS A 46 34.84 4.16 6.79
C LYS A 46 33.89 5.30 7.11
N PRO A 47 33.95 5.89 8.32
CA PRO A 47 33.04 6.98 8.73
C PRO A 47 33.10 8.22 7.81
N GLU A 48 34.19 8.40 7.09
CA GLU A 48 34.35 9.45 6.07
C GLU A 48 33.41 9.29 4.87
N LEU A 49 32.82 8.11 4.69
CA LEU A 49 31.85 7.82 3.63
C LEU A 49 30.40 8.10 4.02
N VAL A 50 30.13 8.42 5.28
CA VAL A 50 28.79 8.80 5.75
C VAL A 50 28.34 10.07 4.99
N GLY A 51 27.17 9.99 4.34
CA GLY A 51 26.68 11.06 3.47
C GLY A 51 27.27 11.07 2.06
N ASN A 52 28.02 10.04 1.68
CA ASN A 52 28.48 9.89 0.29
C ASN A 52 27.29 9.61 -0.63
N LYS A 53 27.10 10.50 -1.63
CA LYS A 53 25.96 10.45 -2.55
C LYS A 53 25.81 9.13 -3.31
N TYR A 54 26.90 8.41 -3.58
CA TYR A 54 26.88 7.14 -4.30
C TYR A 54 26.48 5.98 -3.38
N LEU A 55 26.98 5.97 -2.12
CA LEU A 55 26.55 5.02 -1.10
C LEU A 55 25.08 5.21 -0.74
N ASP A 56 24.66 6.44 -0.56
CA ASP A 56 23.23 6.76 -0.34
C ASP A 56 22.36 6.31 -1.51
N ALA A 57 22.84 6.50 -2.75
CA ALA A 57 22.13 6.04 -3.93
C ALA A 57 22.05 4.50 -3.99
N ALA A 58 23.15 3.81 -3.68
CA ALA A 58 23.18 2.34 -3.64
C ALA A 58 22.23 1.79 -2.56
N ARG A 59 22.26 2.36 -1.34
CA ARG A 59 21.37 1.98 -0.24
C ARG A 59 19.89 2.17 -0.62
N ARG A 60 19.55 3.32 -1.20
CA ARG A 60 18.19 3.55 -1.72
C ARG A 60 17.81 2.52 -2.78
N GLY A 61 18.74 2.14 -3.67
CA GLY A 61 18.51 1.11 -4.68
C GLY A 61 18.19 -0.26 -4.07
N VAL A 62 18.96 -0.68 -3.08
CA VAL A 62 18.76 -1.95 -2.37
C VAL A 62 17.41 -1.98 -1.64
N LEU A 63 17.11 -0.93 -0.87
CA LEU A 63 15.81 -0.80 -0.17
C LEU A 63 14.64 -0.85 -1.14
N ARG A 64 14.79 -0.21 -2.30
CA ARG A 64 13.79 -0.17 -3.34
C ARG A 64 13.52 -1.55 -3.97
N ILE A 65 14.59 -2.31 -4.30
CA ILE A 65 14.42 -3.67 -4.83
C ILE A 65 13.76 -4.55 -3.78
N GLY A 66 14.13 -4.43 -2.50
CA GLY A 66 13.49 -5.14 -1.40
C GLY A 66 11.98 -4.86 -1.31
N ALA A 67 11.58 -3.60 -1.41
CA ALA A 67 10.17 -3.22 -1.40
C ALA A 67 9.39 -3.79 -2.61
N ILE A 68 10.01 -3.82 -3.81
CA ILE A 68 9.41 -4.46 -4.99
C ILE A 68 9.14 -5.94 -4.73
N VAL A 69 10.18 -6.65 -4.30
CA VAL A 69 10.10 -8.11 -4.06
C VAL A 69 9.05 -8.41 -3.00
N GLN A 70 9.01 -7.60 -1.92
CA GLN A 70 8.01 -7.77 -0.87
C GLN A 70 6.58 -7.55 -1.39
N ASN A 71 6.35 -6.47 -2.13
CA ASN A 71 5.03 -6.18 -2.69
C ASN A 71 4.56 -7.26 -3.69
N LEU A 72 5.46 -7.78 -4.52
CA LEU A 72 5.17 -8.90 -5.41
C LEU A 72 4.82 -10.18 -4.63
N ALA A 73 5.57 -10.45 -3.55
CA ALA A 73 5.30 -11.59 -2.70
C ALA A 73 3.97 -11.46 -1.94
N ASP A 74 3.65 -10.26 -1.47
CA ASP A 74 2.38 -9.99 -0.79
C ASP A 74 1.20 -10.21 -1.74
N ALA A 75 1.31 -9.75 -2.99
CA ALA A 75 0.29 -9.94 -4.02
C ALA A 75 0.09 -11.43 -4.36
N ALA A 76 1.18 -12.18 -4.56
CA ALA A 76 1.12 -13.61 -4.89
C ALA A 76 0.57 -14.45 -3.71
N ASN A 77 1.02 -14.19 -2.48
CA ASN A 77 0.52 -14.91 -1.29
C ASN A 77 -0.95 -14.57 -1.01
N LEU A 78 -1.38 -13.37 -1.36
CA LEU A 78 -2.76 -12.93 -1.14
C LEU A 78 -3.74 -13.78 -1.94
N GLU A 79 -3.47 -14.04 -3.22
CA GLU A 79 -4.32 -14.86 -4.06
C GLU A 79 -4.37 -16.33 -3.60
N GLU A 80 -3.24 -16.88 -3.14
CA GLU A 80 -3.14 -18.28 -2.67
C GLU A 80 -3.82 -18.50 -1.32
N SER A 81 -3.69 -17.55 -0.38
CA SER A 81 -4.18 -17.71 1.01
C SER A 81 -5.66 -17.38 1.21
N LEU A 82 -6.26 -16.66 0.28
CA LEU A 82 -7.63 -16.13 0.39
C LEU A 82 -8.75 -17.20 0.42
N GLY A 83 -8.43 -18.47 0.16
CA GLY A 83 -9.41 -19.57 0.15
C GLY A 83 -9.73 -20.19 1.51
N ALA A 84 -8.89 -19.97 2.53
CA ALA A 84 -8.90 -20.68 3.80
C ALA A 84 -8.97 -19.75 5.03
N GLU A 85 -9.31 -18.48 4.85
CA GLU A 85 -9.29 -17.50 5.95
C GLU A 85 -10.59 -17.55 6.77
N ASP A 86 -10.43 -17.65 8.08
CA ASP A 86 -11.54 -17.55 9.02
C ASP A 86 -11.94 -16.09 9.19
N LEU A 87 -13.19 -15.79 8.85
CA LEU A 87 -13.77 -14.46 9.07
C LEU A 87 -14.41 -14.42 10.46
N GLU A 88 -14.01 -13.45 11.26
CA GLU A 88 -14.54 -13.20 12.60
C GLU A 88 -15.42 -11.94 12.61
N VAL A 89 -16.35 -11.88 13.58
CA VAL A 89 -17.14 -10.66 13.78
C VAL A 89 -16.35 -9.71 14.66
N LEU A 90 -15.91 -8.61 14.09
CA LEU A 90 -15.08 -7.59 14.74
C LEU A 90 -15.78 -6.24 14.75
N ASP A 91 -15.49 -5.45 15.79
CA ASP A 91 -15.88 -4.04 15.84
C ASP A 91 -14.84 -3.20 15.10
N LEU A 92 -15.21 -2.78 13.89
CA LEU A 92 -14.32 -1.98 13.04
C LEU A 92 -14.12 -0.55 13.56
N GLU A 93 -15.04 -0.01 14.33
CA GLU A 93 -14.83 1.29 15.00
C GLU A 93 -13.61 1.22 15.92
N GLN A 94 -13.59 0.22 16.80
CA GLN A 94 -12.50 0.01 17.75
C GLN A 94 -11.18 -0.37 17.04
N LEU A 95 -11.24 -1.23 16.02
CA LEU A 95 -10.08 -1.66 15.26
C LEU A 95 -9.41 -0.45 14.59
N LEU A 96 -10.19 0.36 13.86
CA LEU A 96 -9.65 1.51 13.13
C LEU A 96 -9.11 2.60 14.08
N GLU A 97 -9.81 2.86 15.19
CA GLU A 97 -9.34 3.84 16.19
C GLU A 97 -7.97 3.42 16.76
N ASN A 98 -7.82 2.15 17.14
CA ASN A 98 -6.55 1.63 17.65
C ASN A 98 -5.46 1.66 16.58
N TYR A 99 -5.79 1.27 15.35
CA TYR A 99 -4.86 1.30 14.23
C TYR A 99 -4.34 2.72 13.95
N VAL A 100 -5.22 3.71 13.86
CA VAL A 100 -4.83 5.12 13.61
C VAL A 100 -3.99 5.68 14.78
N ARG A 101 -4.27 5.30 16.00
CA ARG A 101 -3.44 5.68 17.17
C ARG A 101 -2.03 5.13 17.05
N ASN A 102 -1.88 3.89 16.58
CA ASN A 102 -0.57 3.28 16.31
C ASN A 102 0.16 3.99 15.17
N CYS A 103 -0.53 4.37 14.08
CA CYS A 103 0.05 5.12 12.97
C CYS A 103 0.73 6.41 13.43
N ALA A 104 0.16 7.14 14.40
CA ALA A 104 0.75 8.35 14.95
C ALA A 104 2.09 8.09 15.66
N THR A 105 2.28 6.89 16.22
CA THR A 105 3.54 6.47 16.83
C THR A 105 4.58 6.07 15.80
N VAL A 106 4.16 5.36 14.76
CA VAL A 106 5.05 4.87 13.67
C VAL A 106 5.50 6.02 12.76
N HIS A 107 4.63 7.00 12.53
CA HIS A 107 4.87 8.15 11.65
C HIS A 107 4.81 9.48 12.44
N PRO A 108 5.78 9.78 13.33
CA PRO A 108 5.72 10.93 14.23
C PRO A 108 5.75 12.31 13.53
N ARG A 109 6.05 12.34 12.24
CA ARG A 109 6.03 13.55 11.41
C ARG A 109 4.69 13.80 10.71
N CYS A 110 3.76 12.84 10.78
CA CYS A 110 2.44 12.92 10.17
C CYS A 110 1.38 13.13 11.26
N SER A 111 0.36 13.91 10.94
CA SER A 111 -0.82 14.06 11.78
C SER A 111 -1.92 13.16 11.25
N PHE A 112 -2.55 12.38 12.12
CA PHE A 112 -3.66 11.51 11.75
C PHE A 112 -4.92 11.94 12.47
N VAL A 113 -6.04 11.89 11.77
CA VAL A 113 -7.37 12.18 12.31
C VAL A 113 -8.31 11.04 11.97
N PHE A 114 -8.85 10.37 12.99
CA PHE A 114 -9.90 9.39 12.83
C PHE A 114 -11.27 10.02 13.04
N ARG A 115 -12.22 9.69 12.18
CA ARG A 115 -13.64 9.98 12.34
C ARG A 115 -14.41 8.70 12.12
N GLY A 116 -14.92 8.14 13.19
CA GLY A 116 -15.73 6.94 13.20
C GLY A 116 -17.23 7.20 13.07
N ALA A 117 -18.00 6.10 13.15
CA ALA A 117 -19.45 6.13 13.13
C ALA A 117 -20.07 6.51 14.49
N ALA A 118 -19.24 6.70 15.53
CA ALA A 118 -19.62 6.97 16.92
C ALA A 118 -20.52 5.88 17.55
N GLN A 119 -20.47 4.68 17.02
CA GLN A 119 -21.15 3.48 17.52
C GLN A 119 -20.42 2.23 17.08
N PRO A 120 -20.55 1.08 17.77
CA PRO A 120 -19.95 -0.17 17.33
C PRO A 120 -20.39 -0.54 15.93
N VAL A 121 -19.42 -0.86 15.07
CA VAL A 121 -19.65 -1.26 13.68
C VAL A 121 -19.16 -2.69 13.50
N LEU A 122 -20.07 -3.63 13.68
CA LEU A 122 -19.75 -5.05 13.58
C LEU A 122 -19.73 -5.50 12.13
N ALA A 123 -18.62 -6.09 11.70
CA ALA A 123 -18.46 -6.66 10.38
C ALA A 123 -17.75 -8.02 10.47
N ARG A 124 -18.10 -8.91 9.54
CA ARG A 124 -17.46 -10.23 9.43
C ARG A 124 -16.27 -10.12 8.49
N VAL A 125 -15.06 -10.06 9.07
CA VAL A 125 -13.81 -9.77 8.35
C VAL A 125 -12.64 -10.60 8.91
N ALA A 126 -11.55 -10.69 8.15
CA ALA A 126 -10.27 -11.15 8.65
C ALA A 126 -9.49 -9.93 9.16
N ASP A 127 -9.20 -9.84 10.45
CA ASP A 127 -8.58 -8.69 11.13
C ASP A 127 -7.26 -8.26 10.45
N TYR A 128 -6.32 -9.20 10.31
CA TYR A 128 -5.01 -8.95 9.72
C TYR A 128 -5.09 -8.51 8.25
N ARG A 129 -6.16 -8.87 7.52
CA ARG A 129 -6.39 -8.40 6.15
C ARG A 129 -6.87 -6.97 6.11
N ILE A 130 -7.72 -6.60 7.06
CA ILE A 130 -8.13 -5.20 7.21
C ILE A 130 -6.92 -4.33 7.59
N GLU A 131 -6.08 -4.80 8.51
CA GLU A 131 -4.83 -4.10 8.84
C GLU A 131 -3.90 -4.00 7.63
N GLN A 132 -3.71 -5.07 6.86
CA GLN A 132 -2.91 -5.07 5.63
C GLN A 132 -3.45 -4.09 4.56
N LEU A 133 -4.77 -4.01 4.41
CA LEU A 133 -5.43 -3.05 3.53
C LEU A 133 -5.15 -1.61 4.00
N LEU A 134 -5.30 -1.36 5.31
CA LEU A 134 -5.04 -0.06 5.92
C LEU A 134 -3.57 0.34 5.78
N ASP A 135 -2.62 -0.58 6.00
CA ASP A 135 -1.19 -0.32 5.79
C ASP A 135 -0.92 0.22 4.38
N LYS A 136 -1.47 -0.43 3.33
CA LYS A 136 -1.27 0.02 1.95
C LYS A 136 -1.92 1.37 1.66
N MET A 137 -3.09 1.66 2.25
CA MET A 137 -3.75 2.95 2.09
C MET A 137 -3.00 4.06 2.84
N ILE A 138 -2.54 3.78 4.06
CA ILE A 138 -1.77 4.74 4.89
C ILE A 138 -0.39 5.00 4.30
N ASP A 139 0.34 3.96 3.84
CA ASP A 139 1.63 4.14 3.18
C ASP A 139 1.51 5.11 2.00
N ASN A 140 0.49 4.91 1.14
CA ASN A 140 0.22 5.84 0.04
C ASN A 140 -0.07 7.26 0.55
N ALA A 141 -0.91 7.40 1.57
CA ALA A 141 -1.24 8.71 2.11
C ALA A 141 -0.01 9.40 2.72
N VAL A 142 0.84 8.67 3.46
CA VAL A 142 2.08 9.19 4.06
C VAL A 142 3.08 9.63 2.98
N ASP A 143 3.18 8.86 1.88
CA ASP A 143 4.14 9.16 0.82
C ASP A 143 3.75 10.38 -0.03
N PHE A 144 2.43 10.63 -0.17
CA PHE A 144 1.94 11.69 -1.04
C PHE A 144 1.31 12.88 -0.32
N HIS A 145 1.19 12.86 1.04
CA HIS A 145 0.58 13.99 1.72
C HIS A 145 1.45 15.25 1.67
N THR A 146 0.80 16.40 1.68
CA THR A 146 1.46 17.68 1.88
C THR A 146 1.87 17.82 3.36
N PRO A 147 3.16 18.01 3.67
CA PRO A 147 3.63 18.17 5.06
C PRO A 147 2.85 19.24 5.80
N GLY A 148 2.48 18.96 7.07
CA GLY A 148 1.70 19.85 7.91
C GLY A 148 0.18 19.71 7.73
N THR A 149 -0.28 18.87 6.82
CA THR A 149 -1.71 18.55 6.67
C THR A 149 -2.06 17.20 7.28
N PRO A 150 -3.28 17.02 7.83
CA PRO A 150 -3.67 15.75 8.42
C PRO A 150 -4.02 14.70 7.36
N ILE A 151 -3.64 13.45 7.62
CA ILE A 151 -4.18 12.27 6.96
C ILE A 151 -5.44 11.89 7.71
N ARG A 152 -6.56 11.76 6.99
CA ARG A 152 -7.88 11.48 7.56
C ARG A 152 -8.27 10.05 7.28
N VAL A 153 -8.66 9.32 8.32
CA VAL A 153 -9.25 7.98 8.24
C VAL A 153 -10.70 8.09 8.67
N LEU A 154 -11.61 7.71 7.81
CA LEU A 154 -13.05 7.85 8.04
C LEU A 154 -13.70 6.46 7.99
N LEU A 155 -14.62 6.20 8.90
CA LEU A 155 -15.50 5.05 8.90
C LEU A 155 -16.95 5.54 8.83
N ASP A 156 -17.58 5.29 7.69
CA ASP A 156 -18.95 5.69 7.46
C ASP A 156 -19.83 4.45 7.27
N LEU A 157 -20.89 4.34 8.09
CA LEU A 157 -21.91 3.31 7.94
C LEU A 157 -23.08 3.89 7.15
N LYS A 158 -23.29 3.36 5.95
CA LYS A 158 -24.46 3.62 5.11
C LYS A 158 -25.46 2.47 5.27
N ARG A 159 -26.68 2.61 4.73
CA ARG A 159 -27.76 1.65 4.94
C ARG A 159 -27.34 0.18 4.90
N ASP A 160 -26.61 -0.23 3.87
CA ASP A 160 -26.21 -1.63 3.62
C ASP A 160 -24.70 -1.78 3.33
N THR A 161 -23.93 -0.69 3.47
CA THR A 161 -22.51 -0.68 3.16
C THR A 161 -21.72 0.05 4.24
N LEU A 162 -20.55 -0.46 4.50
CA LEU A 162 -19.53 0.14 5.33
C LEU A 162 -18.44 0.70 4.42
N GLU A 163 -18.08 1.95 4.63
CA GLU A 163 -17.00 2.60 3.86
C GLU A 163 -15.85 2.98 4.77
N ILE A 164 -14.65 2.50 4.44
CA ILE A 164 -13.39 2.93 5.05
C ILE A 164 -12.70 3.85 4.04
N THR A 165 -12.43 5.08 4.41
CA THR A 165 -11.79 6.07 3.54
C THR A 165 -10.51 6.59 4.17
N VAL A 166 -9.41 6.58 3.40
CA VAL A 166 -8.17 7.29 3.75
C VAL A 166 -8.00 8.45 2.78
N ALA A 167 -7.92 9.67 3.33
CA ALA A 167 -7.81 10.89 2.54
C ALA A 167 -6.60 11.73 2.99
N ASN A 168 -5.88 12.29 2.04
CA ASN A 168 -4.76 13.19 2.30
C ASN A 168 -4.79 14.38 1.33
N GLN A 169 -4.24 15.51 1.75
CA GLN A 169 -3.89 16.60 0.85
C GLN A 169 -2.57 16.27 0.14
N GLY A 170 -2.48 16.64 -1.14
CA GLY A 170 -1.31 16.35 -1.96
C GLY A 170 -1.63 16.34 -3.45
N PRO A 171 -0.76 15.76 -4.28
CA PRO A 171 -0.99 15.65 -5.71
C PRO A 171 -2.29 14.91 -6.02
N VAL A 172 -3.07 15.43 -6.96
CA VAL A 172 -4.32 14.84 -7.43
C VAL A 172 -4.07 13.77 -8.49
N PHE A 173 -4.98 12.81 -8.60
CA PHE A 173 -4.93 11.82 -9.68
C PHE A 173 -5.36 12.46 -11.01
N PRO A 174 -4.58 12.26 -12.10
CA PRO A 174 -5.06 12.54 -13.44
C PRO A 174 -6.30 11.71 -13.76
N GLU A 175 -7.25 12.27 -14.51
CA GLU A 175 -8.49 11.56 -14.82
C GLU A 175 -8.27 10.30 -15.63
N GLU A 176 -7.26 10.31 -16.50
CA GLU A 176 -6.94 9.20 -17.41
C GLU A 176 -6.49 7.92 -16.70
N ILE A 177 -5.95 8.02 -15.50
CA ILE A 177 -5.43 6.86 -14.75
C ILE A 177 -6.38 6.37 -13.65
N ARG A 178 -7.47 7.08 -13.40
CA ARG A 178 -8.36 6.84 -12.26
C ARG A 178 -8.94 5.42 -12.23
N GLU A 179 -9.34 4.91 -13.40
CA GLU A 179 -9.88 3.55 -13.54
C GLU A 179 -8.82 2.45 -13.41
N SER A 180 -7.57 2.78 -13.75
CA SER A 180 -6.46 1.82 -13.70
C SER A 180 -5.63 1.89 -12.42
N LEU A 181 -5.91 2.80 -11.48
CA LEU A 181 -5.15 2.97 -10.24
C LEU A 181 -5.04 1.70 -9.39
N PHE A 182 -6.05 0.85 -9.51
CA PHE A 182 -6.12 -0.41 -8.76
C PHE A 182 -5.65 -1.62 -9.56
N ASP A 183 -5.20 -1.43 -10.81
CA ASP A 183 -4.61 -2.50 -11.60
C ASP A 183 -3.16 -2.74 -11.18
N SER A 184 -2.70 -3.97 -11.34
CA SER A 184 -1.32 -4.31 -11.02
C SER A 184 -0.34 -3.52 -11.87
N MET A 185 0.72 -2.99 -11.23
CA MET A 185 1.83 -2.28 -11.87
C MET A 185 1.51 -0.92 -12.51
N VAL A 186 0.38 -0.30 -12.17
CA VAL A 186 0.10 1.08 -12.61
C VAL A 186 0.82 2.07 -11.69
N THR A 187 1.75 2.83 -12.25
CA THR A 187 2.48 3.87 -11.54
C THR A 187 2.40 5.19 -12.29
N GLN A 188 2.16 6.26 -11.56
CA GLN A 188 2.29 7.60 -12.14
C GLN A 188 3.77 7.99 -12.20
N ARG A 189 4.29 8.22 -13.42
CA ARG A 189 5.57 8.89 -13.64
C ARG A 189 5.36 10.41 -13.55
N SER A 190 5.23 10.97 -12.37
CA SER A 190 5.37 12.41 -12.21
C SER A 190 6.85 12.74 -11.95
N GLY A 191 7.40 13.62 -12.77
CA GLY A 191 8.80 14.02 -12.78
C GLY A 191 9.24 14.89 -11.60
N THR A 192 8.79 14.63 -10.40
CA THR A 192 9.20 15.32 -9.19
C THR A 192 10.34 14.58 -8.49
N ARG A 193 11.26 15.35 -7.94
CA ARG A 193 12.55 14.96 -7.37
C ARG A 193 12.52 13.98 -6.20
N ASP A 194 11.35 13.54 -5.77
CA ASP A 194 11.24 12.54 -4.71
C ASP A 194 11.20 11.13 -5.34
N ASN A 195 12.29 10.41 -5.14
CA ASN A 195 12.69 9.19 -5.82
C ASN A 195 11.98 7.93 -5.27
N ARG A 196 10.75 8.08 -4.75
CA ARG A 196 9.94 6.96 -4.26
C ARG A 196 9.09 6.41 -5.40
N LEU A 197 9.49 5.28 -5.93
CA LEU A 197 8.73 4.56 -6.95
C LEU A 197 7.68 3.70 -6.27
N HIS A 198 6.45 4.12 -6.39
CA HIS A 198 5.30 3.28 -6.09
C HIS A 198 5.08 2.34 -7.27
N PHE A 199 5.14 1.04 -7.02
CA PHE A 199 5.02 0.02 -8.08
C PHE A 199 3.60 -0.28 -8.50
N GLY A 200 2.61 0.49 -8.03
CA GLY A 200 1.20 0.27 -8.34
C GLY A 200 0.62 -1.04 -7.78
N LEU A 201 1.34 -1.71 -6.88
CA LEU A 201 0.88 -2.95 -6.27
C LEU A 201 0.15 -2.73 -4.94
N GLY A 202 0.39 -1.59 -4.27
CA GLY A 202 -0.27 -1.29 -2.99
C GLY A 202 -1.79 -1.21 -3.15
N LEU A 203 -2.27 -0.41 -4.09
CA LEU A 203 -3.71 -0.28 -4.36
C LEU A 203 -4.32 -1.55 -4.98
N TYR A 204 -3.54 -2.34 -5.73
CA TYR A 204 -3.97 -3.67 -6.17
C TYR A 204 -4.27 -4.59 -4.99
N VAL A 205 -3.39 -4.65 -3.97
CA VAL A 205 -3.63 -5.41 -2.73
C VAL A 205 -4.90 -4.93 -2.03
N VAL A 206 -5.12 -3.61 -1.94
CA VAL A 206 -6.34 -3.02 -1.37
C VAL A 206 -7.58 -3.54 -2.11
N ARG A 207 -7.56 -3.55 -3.45
CA ARG A 207 -8.67 -4.06 -4.26
C ARG A 207 -8.94 -5.53 -3.98
N VAL A 208 -7.90 -6.37 -4.03
CA VAL A 208 -8.07 -7.81 -3.84
C VAL A 208 -8.65 -8.15 -2.45
N ILE A 209 -8.19 -7.47 -1.40
CA ILE A 209 -8.73 -7.65 -0.05
C ILE A 209 -10.19 -7.19 0.02
N ALA A 210 -10.52 -6.02 -0.53
CA ALA A 210 -11.89 -5.50 -0.52
C ALA A 210 -12.86 -6.43 -1.29
N GLU A 211 -12.50 -6.87 -2.51
CA GLU A 211 -13.30 -7.80 -3.31
C GLU A 211 -13.56 -9.12 -2.59
N ARG A 212 -12.60 -9.61 -1.83
CA ARG A 212 -12.75 -10.84 -1.01
C ARG A 212 -13.72 -10.68 0.15
N HIS A 213 -13.83 -9.48 0.68
CA HIS A 213 -14.84 -9.14 1.69
C HIS A 213 -16.19 -8.72 1.06
N GLY A 214 -16.38 -8.96 -0.25
CA GLY A 214 -17.60 -8.60 -0.98
C GLY A 214 -17.74 -7.09 -1.24
N GLY A 215 -16.66 -6.33 -1.07
CA GLY A 215 -16.62 -4.88 -1.26
C GLY A 215 -16.05 -4.47 -2.61
N THR A 216 -15.89 -3.17 -2.76
CA THR A 216 -15.28 -2.52 -3.94
C THR A 216 -14.35 -1.41 -3.48
N VAL A 217 -13.43 -1.00 -4.34
CA VAL A 217 -12.53 0.13 -4.07
C VAL A 217 -12.72 1.23 -5.09
N ARG A 218 -12.52 2.47 -4.65
CA ARG A 218 -12.54 3.64 -5.52
C ARG A 218 -11.53 4.68 -5.05
N ALA A 219 -11.01 5.46 -5.98
CA ALA A 219 -10.17 6.62 -5.70
C ALA A 219 -10.80 7.86 -6.32
N ALA A 220 -10.73 8.97 -5.62
CA ALA A 220 -11.26 10.25 -6.09
C ALA A 220 -10.38 11.40 -5.63
N ASN A 221 -10.36 12.45 -6.43
CA ASN A 221 -9.82 13.73 -5.99
C ASN A 221 -10.80 14.38 -5.00
N LEU A 222 -10.28 15.06 -3.98
CA LEU A 222 -11.10 15.83 -3.06
C LEU A 222 -11.83 16.94 -3.83
N MET A 223 -13.03 17.31 -3.39
CA MET A 223 -13.90 18.26 -4.09
C MET A 223 -13.27 19.64 -4.27
N ASP A 224 -12.38 20.02 -3.35
CA ASP A 224 -11.64 21.27 -3.38
C ASP A 224 -10.33 21.19 -4.19
N GLY A 225 -10.04 20.03 -4.80
CA GLY A 225 -8.82 19.78 -5.55
C GLY A 225 -7.55 19.77 -4.71
N SER A 226 -7.65 19.76 -3.38
CA SER A 226 -6.49 19.84 -2.48
C SER A 226 -5.76 18.51 -2.28
N GLY A 227 -6.32 17.40 -2.75
CA GLY A 227 -5.76 16.08 -2.53
C GLY A 227 -6.65 14.94 -3.04
N VAL A 228 -6.48 13.78 -2.43
CA VAL A 228 -7.10 12.52 -2.87
C VAL A 228 -7.73 11.75 -1.71
N ALA A 229 -8.67 10.89 -2.05
CA ALA A 229 -9.28 9.92 -1.15
C ALA A 229 -9.34 8.55 -1.83
N VAL A 230 -8.99 7.50 -1.07
CA VAL A 230 -9.17 6.08 -1.43
C VAL A 230 -10.22 5.52 -0.47
N THR A 231 -11.25 4.89 -1.02
CA THR A 231 -12.38 4.32 -0.26
C THR A 231 -12.57 2.88 -0.64
#